data_b79974b883cc7beb81ff09a54411b24a
#
_entry.id   b79974b883cc7beb81ff09a54411b24a
#
_cell.length_a   1.000
_cell.length_b   1.000
_cell.length_c   1.000
_cell.angle_alpha   90.00
_cell.angle_beta   90.00
_cell.angle_gamma   90.00
#
_symmetry.space_group_name_H-M   'P 1'
#
loop_
_entity.id
_entity.type
_entity.pdbx_description
1 polymer ?
#
loop_
_entity_poly.entity_id
_entity_poly.type
_entity_poly.pdbx_seq_one_letter_code
_entity_poly.pdbx_strand_id
1 'polypeptide(L)'
;QFAFFGAYFIGSLIYFLVSYYKGDPVNKVGYKKAIIAGVLLSAVGCCLFYPAASLSVYGIFLTALFVLGLGFTILQITANAYVTLLGSEEGASSRLNLTQAFNSFGTTIAPVLGGHLIFTLFLDNGKITADSTRIPYLIFAGILVFLAIIISQVKLPSFSTDQILEKGLGALKFKHLKMGIFGIFCYVGAEVGIGSLLISFMAKEDIMNLPEAVSKNYLSLYWGGAMIGRFLGAISLSELPQGKKLIYMIGTAIAVFLVIFSIVDLTFAQTSFFLIFIVLNILAFVVGKSAPARTLVIFAGVNIVLLLISVLSKGPMALYPILGIGLFNSIMFSNIYTLAISGLGKYVSQGSSLLIMAILGGAILPMLQGTLADSIGIQNSFIVPGACYLYILIFGWYCMNRVQVSADPSVRMNH
;
A
#
# COMPACT_ATOMS: atom_id res chain seq x y z
N GLN A 1 7.68 -5.06 -13.29
CA GLN A 1 7.12 -3.93 -12.53
C GLN A 1 6.35 -2.95 -13.44
N PHE A 2 6.91 -2.50 -14.58
CA PHE A 2 6.25 -1.53 -15.47
C PHE A 2 4.87 -1.95 -15.99
N ALA A 3 4.67 -3.23 -16.35
CA ALA A 3 3.36 -3.71 -16.81
C ALA A 3 2.28 -3.54 -15.72
N PHE A 4 2.63 -3.83 -14.47
CA PHE A 4 1.70 -3.76 -13.34
C PHE A 4 1.43 -2.31 -12.89
N PHE A 5 2.46 -1.52 -12.65
CA PHE A 5 2.29 -0.11 -12.29
C PHE A 5 1.74 0.74 -13.45
N GLY A 6 2.07 0.36 -14.71
CA GLY A 6 1.48 0.95 -15.90
C GLY A 6 -0.02 0.70 -16.01
N ALA A 7 -0.50 -0.48 -15.58
CA ALA A 7 -1.93 -0.76 -15.51
C ALA A 7 -2.65 0.14 -14.50
N TYR A 8 -2.05 0.42 -13.33
CA TYR A 8 -2.60 1.39 -12.39
C TYR A 8 -2.71 2.79 -13.00
N PHE A 9 -1.66 3.25 -13.69
CA PHE A 9 -1.68 4.56 -14.33
C PHE A 9 -2.72 4.63 -15.45
N ILE A 10 -2.66 3.71 -16.42
CA ILE A 10 -3.54 3.70 -17.60
C ILE A 10 -4.99 3.47 -17.18
N GLY A 11 -5.25 2.49 -16.30
CA GLY A 11 -6.60 2.20 -15.81
C GLY A 11 -7.20 3.38 -15.04
N SER A 12 -6.42 4.03 -14.18
CA SER A 12 -6.86 5.22 -13.44
C SER A 12 -7.07 6.42 -14.36
N LEU A 13 -6.21 6.61 -15.38
CA LEU A 13 -6.36 7.65 -16.38
C LEU A 13 -7.64 7.47 -17.19
N ILE A 14 -7.92 6.23 -17.65
CA ILE A 14 -9.17 5.91 -18.35
C ILE A 14 -10.37 6.20 -17.45
N TYR A 15 -10.34 5.74 -16.20
CA TYR A 15 -11.40 6.01 -15.23
C TYR A 15 -11.62 7.52 -15.05
N PHE A 16 -10.54 8.29 -14.87
CA PHE A 16 -10.60 9.74 -14.71
C PHE A 16 -11.20 10.42 -15.95
N LEU A 17 -10.77 10.04 -17.16
CA LEU A 17 -11.31 10.60 -18.40
C LEU A 17 -12.80 10.26 -18.60
N VAL A 18 -13.21 9.03 -18.27
CA VAL A 18 -14.64 8.65 -18.29
C VAL A 18 -15.42 9.49 -17.29
N SER A 19 -14.90 9.67 -16.08
CA SER A 19 -15.52 10.52 -15.06
C SER A 19 -15.62 11.98 -15.53
N TYR A 20 -14.59 12.49 -16.21
CA TYR A 20 -14.57 13.84 -16.75
C TYR A 20 -15.65 14.10 -17.81
N TYR A 21 -15.77 13.18 -18.80
CA TYR A 21 -16.68 13.38 -19.93
C TYR A 21 -18.12 12.91 -19.67
N LYS A 22 -18.29 11.80 -18.94
CA LYS A 22 -19.58 11.12 -18.77
C LYS A 22 -20.13 11.18 -17.34
N GLY A 23 -19.38 11.76 -16.40
CA GLY A 23 -19.64 11.71 -14.97
C GLY A 23 -19.16 10.41 -14.34
N ASP A 24 -19.02 10.40 -13.01
CA ASP A 24 -18.37 9.32 -12.27
C ASP A 24 -19.07 7.95 -12.49
N PRO A 25 -18.32 6.94 -13.01
CA PRO A 25 -18.86 5.62 -13.26
C PRO A 25 -19.42 4.93 -12.01
N VAL A 26 -18.76 5.09 -10.86
CA VAL A 26 -19.14 4.44 -9.60
C VAL A 26 -20.46 5.01 -9.08
N ASN A 27 -20.73 6.29 -9.28
CA ASN A 27 -22.01 6.89 -8.91
C ASN A 27 -23.19 6.34 -9.74
N LYS A 28 -22.91 5.84 -10.96
CA LYS A 28 -23.94 5.20 -11.82
C LYS A 28 -24.13 3.72 -11.52
N VAL A 29 -23.00 2.99 -11.38
CA VAL A 29 -23.01 1.53 -11.25
C VAL A 29 -23.15 1.08 -9.80
N GLY A 30 -22.69 1.91 -8.86
CA GLY A 30 -22.57 1.62 -7.43
C GLY A 30 -21.28 0.91 -7.06
N TYR A 31 -20.78 1.17 -5.85
CA TYR A 31 -19.52 0.61 -5.34
C TYR A 31 -19.49 -0.91 -5.38
N LYS A 32 -20.55 -1.58 -4.92
CA LYS A 32 -20.62 -3.06 -4.89
C LYS A 32 -20.40 -3.69 -6.26
N LYS A 33 -21.11 -3.20 -7.29
CA LYS A 33 -20.98 -3.74 -8.65
C LYS A 33 -19.61 -3.43 -9.25
N ALA A 34 -19.05 -2.25 -8.96
CA ALA A 34 -17.71 -1.88 -9.42
C ALA A 34 -16.62 -2.76 -8.76
N ILE A 35 -16.74 -3.06 -7.46
CA ILE A 35 -15.84 -4.01 -6.77
C ILE A 35 -15.93 -5.40 -7.41
N ILE A 36 -17.14 -5.93 -7.63
CA ILE A 36 -17.34 -7.22 -8.29
C ILE A 36 -16.69 -7.23 -9.68
N ALA A 37 -16.89 -6.18 -10.48
CA ALA A 37 -16.27 -6.05 -11.79
C ALA A 37 -14.73 -6.06 -11.72
N GLY A 38 -14.14 -5.36 -10.75
CA GLY A 38 -12.69 -5.37 -10.52
C GLY A 38 -12.16 -6.76 -10.16
N VAL A 39 -12.85 -7.48 -9.25
CA VAL A 39 -12.50 -8.86 -8.87
C VAL A 39 -12.58 -9.80 -10.06
N LEU A 40 -13.66 -9.75 -10.87
CA LEU A 40 -13.84 -10.59 -12.04
C LEU A 40 -12.81 -10.28 -13.14
N LEU A 41 -12.47 -9.00 -13.35
CA LEU A 41 -11.43 -8.63 -14.31
C LEU A 41 -10.06 -9.15 -13.84
N SER A 42 -9.79 -9.11 -12.54
CA SER A 42 -8.58 -9.72 -11.96
C SER A 42 -8.54 -11.23 -12.18
N ALA A 43 -9.69 -11.92 -12.02
CA ALA A 43 -9.80 -13.35 -12.31
C ALA A 43 -9.51 -13.67 -13.79
N VAL A 44 -10.00 -12.86 -14.73
CA VAL A 44 -9.66 -12.97 -16.16
C VAL A 44 -8.16 -12.81 -16.37
N GLY A 45 -7.53 -11.81 -15.72
CA GLY A 45 -6.07 -11.64 -15.74
C GLY A 45 -5.32 -12.89 -15.28
N CYS A 46 -5.77 -13.53 -14.18
CA CYS A 46 -5.19 -14.78 -13.71
C CYS A 46 -5.40 -15.94 -14.72
N CYS A 47 -6.58 -16.05 -15.34
CA CYS A 47 -6.83 -17.08 -16.36
C CYS A 47 -5.92 -16.95 -17.59
N LEU A 48 -5.50 -15.75 -17.96
CA LEU A 48 -4.59 -15.50 -19.09
C LEU A 48 -3.18 -16.07 -18.87
N PHE A 49 -2.78 -16.38 -17.64
CA PHE A 49 -1.51 -17.07 -17.37
C PHE A 49 -1.50 -18.50 -17.93
N TYR A 50 -2.65 -19.14 -18.04
CA TYR A 50 -2.74 -20.49 -18.62
C TYR A 50 -2.29 -20.53 -20.09
N PRO A 51 -2.89 -19.76 -21.04
CA PRO A 51 -2.40 -19.70 -22.41
C PRO A 51 -1.01 -19.09 -22.52
N ALA A 52 -0.63 -18.15 -21.63
CA ALA A 52 0.70 -17.58 -21.61
C ALA A 52 1.78 -18.64 -21.38
N ALA A 53 1.56 -19.51 -20.40
CA ALA A 53 2.47 -20.60 -20.09
C ALA A 53 2.46 -21.68 -21.19
N SER A 54 1.25 -22.05 -21.70
CA SER A 54 1.11 -23.06 -22.75
C SER A 54 1.84 -22.70 -24.05
N LEU A 55 1.83 -21.43 -24.40
CA LEU A 55 2.49 -20.92 -25.60
C LEU A 55 3.92 -20.46 -25.37
N SER A 56 4.34 -20.35 -24.08
CA SER A 56 5.63 -19.81 -23.65
C SER A 56 5.95 -18.44 -24.26
N VAL A 57 4.93 -17.60 -24.47
CA VAL A 57 5.07 -16.27 -25.09
C VAL A 57 5.10 -15.19 -24.03
N TYR A 58 6.24 -14.53 -23.86
CA TYR A 58 6.46 -13.47 -22.85
C TYR A 58 5.44 -12.33 -22.94
N GLY A 59 5.05 -11.92 -24.15
CA GLY A 59 4.06 -10.85 -24.36
C GLY A 59 2.68 -11.18 -23.76
N ILE A 60 2.28 -12.47 -23.77
CA ILE A 60 1.00 -12.89 -23.16
C ILE A 60 1.09 -12.82 -21.62
N PHE A 61 2.24 -13.16 -21.02
CA PHE A 61 2.45 -12.96 -19.58
C PHE A 61 2.35 -11.48 -19.17
N LEU A 62 2.93 -10.58 -19.97
CA LEU A 62 2.81 -9.14 -19.72
C LEU A 62 1.36 -8.66 -19.85
N THR A 63 0.63 -9.18 -20.85
CA THR A 63 -0.81 -8.89 -21.04
C THR A 63 -1.62 -9.40 -19.85
N ALA A 64 -1.36 -10.63 -19.38
CA ALA A 64 -2.01 -11.20 -18.22
C ALA A 64 -1.81 -10.34 -16.97
N LEU A 65 -0.55 -9.93 -16.71
CA LEU A 65 -0.21 -9.01 -15.61
C LEU A 65 -0.89 -7.63 -15.76
N PHE A 66 -0.98 -7.12 -16.98
CA PHE A 66 -1.62 -5.84 -17.25
C PHE A 66 -3.13 -5.90 -16.98
N VAL A 67 -3.82 -6.95 -17.47
CA VAL A 67 -5.26 -7.17 -17.24
C VAL A 67 -5.54 -7.37 -15.75
N LEU A 68 -4.71 -8.16 -15.05
CA LEU A 68 -4.78 -8.33 -13.60
C LEU A 68 -4.64 -6.98 -12.89
N GLY A 69 -3.66 -6.16 -13.30
CA GLY A 69 -3.43 -4.82 -12.77
C GLY A 69 -4.59 -3.86 -13.02
N LEU A 70 -5.27 -3.93 -14.17
CA LEU A 70 -6.50 -3.16 -14.45
C LEU A 70 -7.62 -3.54 -13.48
N GLY A 71 -7.81 -4.83 -13.19
CA GLY A 71 -8.77 -5.28 -12.19
C GLY A 71 -8.45 -4.72 -10.80
N PHE A 72 -7.19 -4.77 -10.39
CA PHE A 72 -6.74 -4.17 -9.13
C PHE A 72 -6.86 -2.65 -9.11
N THR A 73 -6.70 -1.97 -10.25
CA THR A 73 -6.93 -0.52 -10.35
C THR A 73 -8.39 -0.17 -9.99
N ILE A 74 -9.35 -0.91 -10.56
CA ILE A 74 -10.77 -0.71 -10.22
C ILE A 74 -11.01 -0.96 -8.73
N LEU A 75 -10.43 -2.03 -8.17
CA LEU A 75 -10.53 -2.34 -6.74
C LEU A 75 -9.95 -1.24 -5.88
N GLN A 76 -8.77 -0.74 -6.18
CA GLN A 76 -8.13 0.33 -5.42
C GLN A 76 -8.94 1.64 -5.47
N ILE A 77 -9.49 2.00 -6.63
CA ILE A 77 -10.33 3.20 -6.77
C ILE A 77 -11.63 3.04 -5.96
N THR A 78 -12.25 1.86 -6.02
CA THR A 78 -13.59 1.65 -5.46
C THR A 78 -13.58 1.19 -4.02
N ALA A 79 -12.78 0.18 -3.66
CA ALA A 79 -12.78 -0.39 -2.32
C ALA A 79 -12.17 0.56 -1.28
N ASN A 80 -11.06 1.27 -1.61
CA ASN A 80 -10.48 2.24 -0.69
C ASN A 80 -11.48 3.38 -0.41
N ALA A 81 -12.09 3.94 -1.46
CA ALA A 81 -13.12 4.98 -1.31
C ALA A 81 -14.32 4.45 -0.50
N TYR A 82 -14.80 3.25 -0.83
CA TYR A 82 -15.94 2.63 -0.13
C TYR A 82 -15.68 2.46 1.36
N VAL A 83 -14.53 1.92 1.73
CA VAL A 83 -14.14 1.70 3.15
C VAL A 83 -14.08 3.03 3.92
N THR A 84 -13.62 4.11 3.29
CA THR A 84 -13.60 5.42 3.96
C THR A 84 -14.98 6.01 4.16
N LEU A 85 -15.95 5.67 3.31
CA LEU A 85 -17.35 6.12 3.42
C LEU A 85 -18.17 5.30 4.43
N LEU A 86 -17.69 4.12 4.86
CA LEU A 86 -18.37 3.29 5.85
C LEU A 86 -18.21 3.86 7.27
N GLY A 87 -19.21 4.55 7.80
CA GLY A 87 -19.20 5.12 9.15
C GLY A 87 -18.71 6.56 9.22
N SER A 88 -18.21 6.99 10.38
CA SER A 88 -17.77 8.37 10.61
C SER A 88 -16.54 8.75 9.76
N GLU A 89 -16.43 10.03 9.39
CA GLU A 89 -15.25 10.56 8.69
C GLU A 89 -13.99 10.47 9.59
N GLU A 90 -14.14 10.66 10.88
CA GLU A 90 -13.07 10.57 11.89
C GLU A 90 -12.44 9.17 11.94
N GLY A 91 -13.25 8.11 11.80
CA GLY A 91 -12.79 6.73 11.74
C GLY A 91 -12.25 6.26 10.38
N ALA A 92 -12.31 7.09 9.32
CA ALA A 92 -11.94 6.70 7.96
C ALA A 92 -10.48 6.20 7.85
N SER A 93 -9.54 6.90 8.47
CA SER A 93 -8.13 6.48 8.49
C SER A 93 -7.91 5.15 9.22
N SER A 94 -8.63 4.90 10.32
CA SER A 94 -8.59 3.62 11.04
C SER A 94 -9.05 2.47 10.14
N ARG A 95 -10.22 2.61 9.50
CA ARG A 95 -10.78 1.59 8.61
C ARG A 95 -9.88 1.30 7.42
N LEU A 96 -9.32 2.33 6.80
CA LEU A 96 -8.42 2.16 5.68
C LEU A 96 -7.09 1.51 6.11
N ASN A 97 -6.53 1.87 7.28
CA ASN A 97 -5.35 1.22 7.83
C ASN A 97 -5.60 -0.27 8.12
N LEU A 98 -6.78 -0.63 8.64
CA LEU A 98 -7.15 -2.03 8.84
C LEU A 98 -7.20 -2.81 7.52
N THR A 99 -7.82 -2.23 6.50
CA THR A 99 -7.86 -2.82 5.14
C THR A 99 -6.45 -3.03 4.58
N GLN A 100 -5.58 -2.02 4.74
CA GLN A 100 -4.19 -2.11 4.31
C GLN A 100 -3.35 -3.08 5.16
N ALA A 101 -3.72 -3.32 6.42
CA ALA A 101 -3.08 -4.34 7.25
C ALA A 101 -3.36 -5.76 6.70
N PHE A 102 -4.60 -6.05 6.30
CA PHE A 102 -4.94 -7.30 5.61
C PHE A 102 -4.26 -7.43 4.24
N ASN A 103 -4.11 -6.31 3.51
CA ASN A 103 -3.30 -6.28 2.29
C ASN A 103 -1.84 -6.69 2.58
N SER A 104 -1.23 -6.14 3.64
CA SER A 104 0.13 -6.52 4.05
C SER A 104 0.25 -7.97 4.47
N PHE A 105 -0.76 -8.50 5.17
CA PHE A 105 -0.81 -9.91 5.52
C PHE A 105 -0.81 -10.78 4.25
N GLY A 106 -1.60 -10.40 3.24
CA GLY A 106 -1.60 -11.05 1.93
C GLY A 106 -0.22 -11.01 1.26
N THR A 107 0.44 -9.84 1.23
CA THR A 107 1.78 -9.72 0.63
C THR A 107 2.85 -10.50 1.39
N THR A 108 2.70 -10.69 2.70
CA THR A 108 3.61 -11.49 3.53
C THR A 108 3.44 -12.99 3.27
N ILE A 109 2.21 -13.45 3.08
CA ILE A 109 1.91 -14.87 2.83
C ILE A 109 2.14 -15.26 1.37
N ALA A 110 1.93 -14.35 0.42
CA ALA A 110 1.99 -14.64 -1.01
C ALA A 110 3.30 -15.31 -1.49
N PRO A 111 4.52 -14.89 -1.07
CA PRO A 111 5.75 -15.59 -1.43
C PRO A 111 5.81 -17.01 -0.90
N VAL A 112 5.29 -17.26 0.29
CA VAL A 112 5.29 -18.60 0.92
C VAL A 112 4.31 -19.52 0.18
N LEU A 113 3.04 -19.10 0.01
CA LEU A 113 2.03 -19.89 -0.68
C LEU A 113 2.33 -20.02 -2.16
N GLY A 114 2.60 -18.90 -2.85
CA GLY A 114 2.90 -18.89 -4.29
C GLY A 114 4.20 -19.63 -4.59
N GLY A 115 5.23 -19.45 -3.76
CA GLY A 115 6.48 -20.16 -3.87
C GLY A 115 6.30 -21.67 -3.68
N HIS A 116 5.55 -22.09 -2.65
CA HIS A 116 5.25 -23.50 -2.44
C HIS A 116 4.46 -24.12 -3.60
N LEU A 117 3.45 -23.40 -4.10
CA LEU A 117 2.67 -23.87 -5.25
C LEU A 117 3.55 -24.01 -6.50
N ILE A 118 4.33 -22.99 -6.86
CA ILE A 118 5.08 -22.94 -8.13
C ILE A 118 6.35 -23.77 -8.06
N PHE A 119 7.09 -23.72 -6.92
CA PHE A 119 8.43 -24.31 -6.81
C PHE A 119 8.45 -25.67 -6.12
N THR A 120 7.29 -26.17 -5.64
CA THR A 120 7.24 -27.46 -4.95
C THR A 120 6.12 -28.35 -5.47
N LEU A 121 4.88 -27.86 -5.52
CA LEU A 121 3.72 -28.72 -5.85
C LEU A 121 3.49 -28.87 -7.37
N PHE A 122 3.68 -27.81 -8.16
CA PHE A 122 3.36 -27.80 -9.59
C PHE A 122 4.60 -27.68 -10.46
N LEU A 123 5.62 -28.49 -10.14
CA LEU A 123 6.81 -28.65 -10.99
C LEU A 123 6.44 -29.40 -12.28
N ASP A 124 6.99 -28.95 -13.39
CA ASP A 124 6.89 -29.67 -14.65
C ASP A 124 8.11 -30.59 -14.82
N ASN A 125 7.88 -31.92 -14.75
CA ASN A 125 8.92 -32.94 -14.78
C ASN A 125 10.07 -32.70 -13.77
N GLY A 126 9.73 -32.20 -12.57
CA GLY A 126 10.71 -31.88 -11.52
C GLY A 126 11.52 -30.61 -11.78
N LYS A 127 11.15 -29.79 -12.78
CA LYS A 127 11.81 -28.52 -13.12
C LYS A 127 10.82 -27.36 -13.03
N ILE A 128 11.35 -26.18 -12.70
CA ILE A 128 10.60 -24.93 -12.72
C ILE A 128 10.54 -24.45 -14.19
N THR A 129 9.35 -24.44 -14.77
CA THR A 129 9.08 -23.97 -16.13
C THR A 129 7.95 -22.95 -16.12
N ALA A 130 7.65 -22.34 -17.26
CA ALA A 130 6.47 -21.50 -17.42
C ALA A 130 5.19 -22.25 -17.05
N ASP A 131 5.13 -23.55 -17.34
CA ASP A 131 4.00 -24.43 -17.06
C ASP A 131 3.70 -24.58 -15.56
N SER A 132 4.70 -24.44 -14.71
CA SER A 132 4.53 -24.44 -13.24
C SER A 132 3.60 -23.32 -12.74
N THR A 133 3.32 -22.30 -13.56
CA THR A 133 2.41 -21.20 -13.21
C THR A 133 0.95 -21.47 -13.60
N ARG A 134 0.65 -22.43 -14.46
CA ARG A 134 -0.71 -22.67 -15.00
C ARG A 134 -1.74 -22.90 -13.91
N ILE A 135 -1.54 -23.94 -13.11
CA ILE A 135 -2.50 -24.37 -12.09
C ILE A 135 -2.57 -23.36 -10.93
N PRO A 136 -1.47 -22.84 -10.37
CA PRO A 136 -1.54 -21.82 -9.32
C PRO A 136 -2.37 -20.60 -9.70
N TYR A 137 -2.20 -20.07 -10.91
CA TYR A 137 -2.98 -18.90 -11.34
C TYR A 137 -4.45 -19.23 -11.61
N LEU A 138 -4.78 -20.46 -12.06
CA LEU A 138 -6.18 -20.90 -12.13
C LEU A 138 -6.82 -21.05 -10.75
N ILE A 139 -6.08 -21.52 -9.75
CA ILE A 139 -6.54 -21.56 -8.35
C ILE A 139 -6.84 -20.14 -7.88
N PHE A 140 -5.95 -19.16 -8.12
CA PHE A 140 -6.19 -17.76 -7.76
C PHE A 140 -7.39 -17.18 -8.51
N ALA A 141 -7.58 -17.51 -9.79
CA ALA A 141 -8.77 -17.11 -10.54
C ALA A 141 -10.05 -17.68 -9.91
N GLY A 142 -10.04 -18.96 -9.51
CA GLY A 142 -11.16 -19.60 -8.81
C GLY A 142 -11.48 -18.92 -7.47
N ILE A 143 -10.47 -18.60 -6.68
CA ILE A 143 -10.63 -17.87 -5.42
C ILE A 143 -11.25 -16.49 -5.66
N LEU A 144 -10.80 -15.75 -6.68
CA LEU A 144 -11.35 -14.44 -7.03
C LEU A 144 -12.81 -14.54 -7.48
N VAL A 145 -13.17 -15.53 -8.30
CA VAL A 145 -14.56 -15.77 -8.71
C VAL A 145 -15.43 -16.11 -7.49
N PHE A 146 -14.94 -16.97 -6.60
CA PHE A 146 -15.64 -17.31 -5.36
C PHE A 146 -15.86 -16.07 -4.47
N LEU A 147 -14.85 -15.23 -4.35
CA LEU A 147 -14.96 -13.94 -3.64
C LEU A 147 -16.02 -13.03 -4.30
N ALA A 148 -16.05 -12.94 -5.63
CA ALA A 148 -17.06 -12.17 -6.34
C ALA A 148 -18.49 -12.67 -6.05
N ILE A 149 -18.67 -14.01 -5.98
CA ILE A 149 -19.95 -14.63 -5.61
C ILE A 149 -20.34 -14.25 -4.17
N ILE A 150 -19.41 -14.35 -3.20
CA ILE A 150 -19.66 -13.95 -1.81
C ILE A 150 -20.08 -12.47 -1.75
N ILE A 151 -19.32 -11.57 -2.37
CA ILE A 151 -19.63 -10.13 -2.38
C ILE A 151 -21.01 -9.88 -3.01
N SER A 152 -21.39 -10.65 -4.05
CA SER A 152 -22.70 -10.50 -4.71
C SER A 152 -23.86 -10.80 -3.77
N GLN A 153 -23.69 -11.75 -2.85
CA GLN A 153 -24.73 -12.18 -1.90
C GLN A 153 -24.81 -11.29 -0.65
N VAL A 154 -23.71 -10.66 -0.23
CA VAL A 154 -23.68 -9.80 0.96
C VAL A 154 -24.45 -8.50 0.68
N LYS A 155 -25.32 -8.08 1.60
CA LYS A 155 -25.95 -6.77 1.56
C LYS A 155 -24.93 -5.71 2.01
N LEU A 156 -24.44 -4.92 1.10
CA LEU A 156 -23.53 -3.80 1.37
C LEU A 156 -24.30 -2.49 1.35
N PRO A 157 -24.04 -1.54 2.29
CA PRO A 157 -24.62 -0.20 2.24
C PRO A 157 -24.40 0.47 0.89
N SER A 158 -25.44 1.08 0.34
CA SER A 158 -25.33 1.85 -0.90
C SER A 158 -25.17 3.33 -0.57
N PHE A 159 -24.18 3.95 -1.19
CA PHE A 159 -24.01 5.40 -1.17
C PHE A 159 -24.51 5.94 -2.50
N SER A 160 -25.70 6.54 -2.49
CA SER A 160 -26.24 7.28 -3.64
C SER A 160 -26.08 8.77 -3.36
N THR A 161 -25.56 9.48 -4.33
CA THR A 161 -25.60 10.93 -4.36
C THR A 161 -26.75 11.31 -5.31
N ASP A 162 -27.84 11.88 -4.80
CA ASP A 162 -28.94 12.44 -5.62
C ASP A 162 -28.49 13.68 -6.42
N GLN A 163 -27.20 13.99 -6.38
CA GLN A 163 -26.64 15.14 -7.06
C GLN A 163 -26.38 14.84 -8.53
N ILE A 164 -26.72 15.81 -9.37
CA ILE A 164 -26.44 15.81 -10.81
C ILE A 164 -24.97 15.46 -11.03
N LEU A 165 -24.73 14.46 -11.88
CA LEU A 165 -23.39 14.03 -12.30
C LEU A 165 -22.67 15.21 -12.96
N GLU A 166 -21.92 15.98 -12.17
CA GLU A 166 -21.11 17.07 -12.72
C GLU A 166 -19.94 16.50 -13.53
N LYS A 167 -19.87 16.95 -14.76
CA LYS A 167 -18.72 16.71 -15.66
C LYS A 167 -17.62 17.72 -15.33
N GLY A 168 -16.36 17.35 -15.64
CA GLY A 168 -15.24 18.27 -15.52
C GLY A 168 -14.25 17.96 -14.40
N LEU A 169 -13.35 18.89 -14.13
CA LEU A 169 -12.21 18.76 -13.20
C LEU A 169 -12.60 19.14 -11.74
N GLY A 170 -13.80 18.80 -11.29
CA GLY A 170 -14.31 19.21 -9.97
C GLY A 170 -13.38 18.81 -8.81
N ALA A 171 -12.86 17.61 -8.82
CA ALA A 171 -11.93 17.14 -7.79
C ALA A 171 -10.64 17.98 -7.71
N LEU A 172 -10.10 18.45 -8.84
CA LEU A 172 -8.86 19.25 -8.86
C LEU A 172 -9.00 20.68 -8.31
N LYS A 173 -10.21 21.12 -7.95
CA LYS A 173 -10.40 22.37 -7.22
C LYS A 173 -9.79 22.32 -5.81
N PHE A 174 -9.73 21.14 -5.21
CA PHE A 174 -9.27 20.94 -3.84
C PHE A 174 -7.74 20.90 -3.77
N LYS A 175 -7.12 21.86 -3.05
CA LYS A 175 -5.66 21.96 -2.95
C LYS A 175 -5.04 20.76 -2.22
N HIS A 176 -5.68 20.29 -1.14
CA HIS A 176 -5.21 19.12 -0.39
C HIS A 176 -5.23 17.84 -1.23
N LEU A 177 -6.17 17.67 -2.17
CA LEU A 177 -6.15 16.56 -3.10
C LEU A 177 -4.93 16.65 -4.05
N LYS A 178 -4.67 17.83 -4.65
CA LYS A 178 -3.49 18.01 -5.52
C LYS A 178 -2.18 17.70 -4.81
N MET A 179 -2.05 18.17 -3.57
CA MET A 179 -0.88 17.86 -2.75
C MET A 179 -0.84 16.38 -2.37
N GLY A 180 -1.98 15.76 -2.06
CA GLY A 180 -2.09 14.34 -1.73
C GLY A 180 -1.73 13.42 -2.90
N ILE A 181 -2.07 13.79 -4.14
CA ILE A 181 -1.66 13.06 -5.35
C ILE A 181 -0.13 12.94 -5.40
N PHE A 182 0.58 14.06 -5.25
CA PHE A 182 2.04 14.03 -5.21
C PHE A 182 2.56 13.36 -3.94
N GLY A 183 1.82 13.44 -2.83
CA GLY A 183 2.10 12.70 -1.58
C GLY A 183 2.09 11.18 -1.76
N ILE A 184 1.09 10.63 -2.46
CA ILE A 184 1.04 9.18 -2.80
C ILE A 184 2.18 8.81 -3.74
N PHE A 185 2.47 9.64 -4.74
CA PHE A 185 3.61 9.42 -5.66
C PHE A 185 4.93 9.31 -4.88
N CYS A 186 5.19 10.26 -3.99
CA CYS A 186 6.38 10.25 -3.14
C CYS A 186 6.40 9.05 -2.18
N TYR A 187 5.27 8.75 -1.53
CA TYR A 187 5.18 7.64 -0.58
C TYR A 187 5.48 6.29 -1.23
N VAL A 188 4.75 5.95 -2.30
CA VAL A 188 4.92 4.65 -2.97
C VAL A 188 6.31 4.54 -3.58
N GLY A 189 6.83 5.64 -4.13
CA GLY A 189 8.18 5.69 -4.67
C GLY A 189 9.26 5.47 -3.60
N ALA A 190 9.14 6.09 -2.43
CA ALA A 190 10.06 5.91 -1.33
C ALA A 190 10.01 4.50 -0.75
N GLU A 191 8.80 3.97 -0.50
CA GLU A 191 8.59 2.63 0.04
C GLU A 191 9.18 1.55 -0.86
N VAL A 192 8.86 1.59 -2.16
CA VAL A 192 9.34 0.62 -3.15
C VAL A 192 10.83 0.82 -3.45
N GLY A 193 11.30 2.07 -3.48
CA GLY A 193 12.70 2.40 -3.72
C GLY A 193 13.64 1.84 -2.65
N ILE A 194 13.28 2.04 -1.37
CA ILE A 194 14.03 1.46 -0.25
C ILE A 194 13.99 -0.07 -0.35
N GLY A 195 12.79 -0.67 -0.48
CA GLY A 195 12.65 -2.13 -0.54
C GLY A 195 13.41 -2.77 -1.69
N SER A 196 13.48 -2.12 -2.85
CA SER A 196 14.17 -2.64 -4.05
C SER A 196 15.69 -2.66 -3.91
N LEU A 197 16.28 -1.70 -3.20
CA LEU A 197 17.73 -1.60 -3.03
C LEU A 197 18.24 -2.24 -1.72
N LEU A 198 17.33 -2.67 -0.83
CA LEU A 198 17.70 -3.10 0.51
C LEU A 198 18.62 -4.33 0.52
N ILE A 199 18.38 -5.32 -0.34
CA ILE A 199 19.25 -6.52 -0.45
C ILE A 199 20.65 -6.12 -0.90
N SER A 200 20.75 -5.31 -1.95
CA SER A 200 22.04 -4.81 -2.46
C SER A 200 22.75 -3.91 -1.45
N PHE A 201 21.99 -3.18 -0.62
CA PHE A 201 22.55 -2.37 0.46
C PHE A 201 23.17 -3.25 1.55
N MET A 202 22.49 -4.32 1.98
CA MET A 202 22.99 -5.26 2.98
C MET A 202 24.20 -6.05 2.53
N ALA A 203 24.36 -6.28 1.22
CA ALA A 203 25.49 -7.01 0.65
C ALA A 203 26.79 -6.19 0.64
N LYS A 204 26.74 -4.87 0.91
CA LYS A 204 27.97 -4.04 0.96
C LYS A 204 28.86 -4.42 2.13
N GLU A 205 30.19 -4.45 1.88
CA GLU A 205 31.21 -4.79 2.89
C GLU A 205 31.20 -3.84 4.09
N ASP A 206 30.96 -2.54 3.86
CA ASP A 206 30.92 -1.50 4.89
C ASP A 206 29.59 -1.42 5.63
N ILE A 207 28.59 -2.25 5.25
CA ILE A 207 27.29 -2.36 5.92
C ILE A 207 27.24 -3.65 6.76
N MET A 208 26.93 -4.77 6.16
CA MET A 208 26.83 -6.05 6.88
C MET A 208 27.42 -7.21 6.12
N ASN A 209 27.76 -7.03 4.86
CA ASN A 209 28.29 -8.08 3.96
C ASN A 209 27.41 -9.35 3.99
N LEU A 210 26.07 -9.20 4.01
CA LEU A 210 25.15 -10.31 4.13
C LEU A 210 24.93 -10.98 2.77
N PRO A 211 24.97 -12.32 2.70
CA PRO A 211 24.56 -13.05 1.52
C PRO A 211 23.05 -12.85 1.26
N GLU A 212 22.63 -12.94 -0.01
CA GLU A 212 21.23 -12.73 -0.43
C GLU A 212 20.26 -13.66 0.32
N ALA A 213 20.67 -14.90 0.59
CA ALA A 213 19.87 -15.87 1.33
C ALA A 213 19.48 -15.42 2.76
N VAL A 214 20.32 -14.60 3.41
CA VAL A 214 20.06 -14.02 4.73
C VAL A 214 19.34 -12.67 4.58
N SER A 215 19.75 -11.86 3.61
CA SER A 215 19.20 -10.52 3.36
C SER A 215 17.68 -10.54 3.10
N LYS A 216 17.16 -11.58 2.44
CA LYS A 216 15.70 -11.73 2.22
C LYS A 216 14.92 -11.79 3.53
N ASN A 217 15.47 -12.36 4.60
CA ASN A 217 14.80 -12.43 5.91
C ASN A 217 14.72 -11.05 6.57
N TYR A 218 15.79 -10.23 6.45
CA TYR A 218 15.74 -8.83 6.91
C TYR A 218 14.80 -7.97 6.06
N LEU A 219 14.72 -8.21 4.74
CA LEU A 219 13.71 -7.57 3.89
C LEU A 219 12.28 -7.92 4.36
N SER A 220 12.06 -9.15 4.84
CA SER A 220 10.78 -9.55 5.42
C SER A 220 10.46 -8.80 6.72
N LEU A 221 11.47 -8.39 7.52
CA LEU A 221 11.24 -7.51 8.67
C LEU A 221 10.82 -6.09 8.23
N TYR A 222 11.36 -5.55 7.13
CA TYR A 222 10.94 -4.26 6.60
C TYR A 222 9.44 -4.26 6.22
N TRP A 223 9.00 -5.26 5.45
CA TRP A 223 7.60 -5.40 5.06
C TRP A 223 6.71 -5.82 6.22
N GLY A 224 7.20 -6.67 7.10
CA GLY A 224 6.52 -7.07 8.34
C GLY A 224 6.32 -5.88 9.28
N GLY A 225 7.28 -4.95 9.33
CA GLY A 225 7.14 -3.69 10.04
C GLY A 225 5.97 -2.85 9.53
N ALA A 226 5.81 -2.77 8.21
CA ALA A 226 4.65 -2.10 7.62
C ALA A 226 3.33 -2.78 8.04
N MET A 227 3.29 -4.10 8.12
CA MET A 227 2.11 -4.84 8.61
C MET A 227 1.80 -4.52 10.07
N ILE A 228 2.81 -4.59 10.97
CA ILE A 228 2.64 -4.22 12.38
C ILE A 228 2.08 -2.81 12.49
N GLY A 229 2.74 -1.83 11.89
CA GLY A 229 2.34 -0.43 12.01
C GLY A 229 0.94 -0.14 11.43
N ARG A 230 0.48 -0.87 10.38
CA ARG A 230 -0.88 -0.75 9.83
C ARG A 230 -1.94 -1.24 10.81
N PHE A 231 -1.70 -2.38 11.49
CA PHE A 231 -2.60 -2.83 12.55
C PHE A 231 -2.61 -1.85 13.73
N LEU A 232 -1.44 -1.34 14.15
CA LEU A 232 -1.36 -0.33 15.20
C LEU A 232 -2.06 0.97 14.79
N GLY A 233 -1.92 1.39 13.54
CA GLY A 233 -2.61 2.55 12.97
C GLY A 233 -4.13 2.39 12.97
N ALA A 234 -4.62 1.20 12.63
CA ALA A 234 -6.04 0.90 12.72
C ALA A 234 -6.58 1.07 14.14
N ILE A 235 -5.85 0.59 15.16
CA ILE A 235 -6.24 0.72 16.57
C ILE A 235 -6.10 2.16 17.04
N SER A 236 -4.95 2.79 16.78
CA SER A 236 -4.65 4.15 17.28
C SER A 236 -5.60 5.20 16.72
N LEU A 237 -5.96 5.10 15.44
CA LEU A 237 -6.84 6.05 14.75
C LEU A 237 -8.34 5.69 14.87
N SER A 238 -8.70 4.63 15.61
CA SER A 238 -10.08 4.22 15.87
C SER A 238 -10.75 5.14 16.87
N GLU A 239 -12.06 4.97 17.05
CA GLU A 239 -12.88 5.67 18.05
C GLU A 239 -12.83 5.01 19.44
N LEU A 240 -11.96 4.02 19.67
CA LEU A 240 -11.80 3.34 20.95
C LEU A 240 -11.32 4.30 22.05
N PRO A 241 -11.70 4.06 23.32
CA PRO A 241 -11.17 4.82 24.46
C PRO A 241 -9.63 4.73 24.55
N GLN A 242 -8.97 5.85 24.87
CA GLN A 242 -7.49 5.95 24.85
C GLN A 242 -6.78 4.88 25.71
N GLY A 243 -7.33 4.54 26.91
CA GLY A 243 -6.75 3.52 27.76
C GLY A 243 -6.77 2.10 27.15
N LYS A 244 -7.79 1.79 26.37
CA LYS A 244 -7.88 0.49 25.67
C LYS A 244 -6.96 0.43 24.44
N LYS A 245 -6.76 1.56 23.74
CA LYS A 245 -5.89 1.62 22.56
C LYS A 245 -4.48 1.12 22.86
N LEU A 246 -3.87 1.60 23.93
CA LEU A 246 -2.49 1.22 24.27
C LEU A 246 -2.37 -0.28 24.54
N ILE A 247 -3.31 -0.87 25.28
CA ILE A 247 -3.32 -2.31 25.57
C ILE A 247 -3.46 -3.11 24.28
N TYR A 248 -4.40 -2.73 23.40
CA TYR A 248 -4.61 -3.41 22.13
C TYR A 248 -3.43 -3.23 21.17
N MET A 249 -2.79 -2.05 21.13
CA MET A 249 -1.59 -1.83 20.33
C MET A 249 -0.44 -2.73 20.79
N ILE A 250 -0.18 -2.80 22.09
CA ILE A 250 0.89 -3.66 22.63
C ILE A 250 0.60 -5.14 22.32
N GLY A 251 -0.60 -5.61 22.63
CA GLY A 251 -0.98 -7.01 22.36
C GLY A 251 -0.90 -7.37 20.88
N THR A 252 -1.37 -6.47 20.00
CA THR A 252 -1.32 -6.68 18.55
C THR A 252 0.12 -6.63 18.04
N ALA A 253 0.95 -5.70 18.52
CA ALA A 253 2.36 -5.63 18.14
C ALA A 253 3.11 -6.91 18.47
N ILE A 254 2.90 -7.45 19.68
CA ILE A 254 3.50 -8.73 20.11
C ILE A 254 3.00 -9.87 19.23
N ALA A 255 1.68 -9.98 19.04
CA ALA A 255 1.09 -11.07 18.25
C ALA A 255 1.61 -11.07 16.81
N VAL A 256 1.59 -9.90 16.13
CA VAL A 256 2.04 -9.80 14.74
C VAL A 256 3.56 -9.97 14.63
N PHE A 257 4.35 -9.47 15.59
CA PHE A 257 5.78 -9.70 15.63
C PHE A 257 6.11 -11.20 15.78
N LEU A 258 5.41 -11.94 16.64
CA LEU A 258 5.59 -13.38 16.79
C LEU A 258 5.24 -14.14 15.50
N VAL A 259 4.21 -13.72 14.78
CA VAL A 259 3.87 -14.29 13.46
C VAL A 259 5.01 -14.03 12.47
N ILE A 260 5.53 -12.80 12.38
CA ILE A 260 6.66 -12.50 11.50
C ILE A 260 7.90 -13.31 11.90
N PHE A 261 8.21 -13.35 13.20
CA PHE A 261 9.35 -14.10 13.74
C PHE A 261 9.26 -15.61 13.43
N SER A 262 8.06 -16.18 13.39
CA SER A 262 7.86 -17.60 13.03
C SER A 262 8.07 -17.89 11.52
N ILE A 263 8.04 -16.85 10.68
CA ILE A 263 8.19 -16.98 9.22
C ILE A 263 9.62 -16.70 8.78
N VAL A 264 10.33 -15.77 9.46
CA VAL A 264 11.69 -15.39 9.13
C VAL A 264 12.70 -16.35 9.77
N ASP A 265 13.69 -16.76 9.00
CA ASP A 265 14.79 -17.61 9.48
C ASP A 265 15.90 -16.71 10.08
N LEU A 266 15.60 -16.11 11.23
CA LEU A 266 16.50 -15.25 12.01
C LEU A 266 16.40 -15.60 13.48
N THR A 267 17.52 -15.52 14.19
CA THR A 267 17.54 -15.70 15.66
C THR A 267 16.92 -14.50 16.37
N PHE A 268 16.50 -14.70 17.62
CA PHE A 268 15.98 -13.60 18.43
C PHE A 268 17.01 -12.48 18.62
N ALA A 269 18.28 -12.80 18.76
CA ALA A 269 19.36 -11.80 18.85
C ALA A 269 19.43 -10.91 17.60
N GLN A 270 19.22 -11.50 16.42
CA GLN A 270 19.22 -10.78 15.13
C GLN A 270 17.97 -9.91 14.90
N THR A 271 16.89 -10.19 15.62
CA THR A 271 15.62 -9.46 15.47
C THR A 271 15.31 -8.54 16.65
N SER A 272 16.01 -8.68 17.78
CA SER A 272 15.71 -7.94 19.02
C SER A 272 15.78 -6.42 18.88
N PHE A 273 16.67 -5.89 18.02
CA PHE A 273 16.75 -4.47 17.74
C PHE A 273 15.41 -3.92 17.19
N PHE A 274 14.63 -4.76 16.51
CA PHE A 274 13.37 -4.35 15.89
C PHE A 274 12.31 -4.00 16.94
N LEU A 275 12.40 -4.58 18.15
CA LEU A 275 11.52 -4.25 19.27
C LEU A 275 11.65 -2.78 19.68
N ILE A 276 12.84 -2.19 19.55
CA ILE A 276 13.07 -0.75 19.84
C ILE A 276 12.21 0.09 18.89
N PHE A 277 12.20 -0.24 17.58
CA PHE A 277 11.40 0.48 16.60
C PHE A 277 9.90 0.26 16.79
N ILE A 278 9.46 -0.92 17.26
CA ILE A 278 8.06 -1.16 17.63
C ILE A 278 7.64 -0.25 18.78
N VAL A 279 8.47 -0.13 19.83
CA VAL A 279 8.21 0.76 20.97
C VAL A 279 8.16 2.22 20.50
N LEU A 280 9.12 2.66 19.68
CA LEU A 280 9.13 4.01 19.11
C LEU A 280 7.89 4.28 18.25
N ASN A 281 7.43 3.29 17.50
CA ASN A 281 6.23 3.40 16.68
C ASN A 281 4.97 3.55 17.53
N ILE A 282 4.83 2.78 18.61
CA ILE A 282 3.72 2.92 19.58
C ILE A 282 3.76 4.32 20.21
N LEU A 283 4.94 4.79 20.65
CA LEU A 283 5.10 6.13 21.23
C LEU A 283 4.71 7.22 20.20
N ALA A 284 5.10 7.07 18.94
CA ALA A 284 4.72 7.99 17.87
C ALA A 284 3.18 8.04 17.67
N PHE A 285 2.49 6.92 17.76
CA PHE A 285 1.02 6.89 17.76
C PHE A 285 0.41 7.59 18.98
N VAL A 286 0.96 7.38 20.17
CA VAL A 286 0.48 8.06 21.39
C VAL A 286 0.63 9.58 21.26
N VAL A 287 1.79 10.05 20.78
CA VAL A 287 2.03 11.49 20.53
C VAL A 287 1.14 12.04 19.42
N GLY A 288 0.80 11.20 18.43
CA GLY A 288 -0.10 11.54 17.32
C GLY A 288 -1.55 11.82 17.77
N LYS A 289 -1.96 11.38 18.97
CA LYS A 289 -3.28 11.63 19.59
C LYS A 289 -4.45 11.32 18.65
N SER A 290 -4.40 10.21 17.95
CA SER A 290 -5.44 9.75 17.00
C SER A 290 -5.77 10.74 15.87
N ALA A 291 -4.89 11.71 15.61
CA ALA A 291 -5.07 12.69 14.53
C ALA A 291 -4.24 12.26 13.29
N PRO A 292 -4.88 11.89 12.15
CA PRO A 292 -4.17 11.36 10.99
C PRO A 292 -3.07 12.28 10.46
N ALA A 293 -3.35 13.59 10.35
CA ALA A 293 -2.38 14.56 9.84
C ALA A 293 -1.17 14.71 10.78
N ARG A 294 -1.41 14.80 12.10
CA ARG A 294 -0.33 14.89 13.09
C ARG A 294 0.53 13.62 13.10
N THR A 295 -0.10 12.45 13.08
CA THR A 295 0.61 11.18 13.05
C THR A 295 1.44 11.07 11.76
N LEU A 296 0.94 11.54 10.63
CA LEU A 296 1.67 11.57 9.36
C LEU A 296 2.93 12.44 9.45
N VAL A 297 2.84 13.63 10.07
CA VAL A 297 3.99 14.53 10.27
C VAL A 297 5.07 13.86 11.13
N ILE A 298 4.66 13.23 12.24
CA ILE A 298 5.58 12.54 13.16
C ILE A 298 6.28 11.40 12.44
N PHE A 299 5.54 10.55 11.74
CA PHE A 299 6.08 9.38 11.04
C PHE A 299 7.03 9.79 9.90
N ALA A 300 6.68 10.82 9.12
CA ALA A 300 7.57 11.34 8.09
C ALA A 300 8.84 11.95 8.69
N GLY A 301 8.73 12.69 9.80
CA GLY A 301 9.88 13.23 10.53
C GLY A 301 10.81 12.14 11.07
N VAL A 302 10.25 11.07 11.66
CA VAL A 302 11.02 9.92 12.13
C VAL A 302 11.74 9.24 10.96
N ASN A 303 11.07 9.03 9.83
CA ASN A 303 11.71 8.43 8.65
C ASN A 303 12.88 9.26 8.12
N ILE A 304 12.76 10.59 8.12
CA ILE A 304 13.88 11.48 7.76
C ILE A 304 15.06 11.28 8.72
N VAL A 305 14.81 11.23 10.02
CA VAL A 305 15.86 11.00 11.03
C VAL A 305 16.51 9.63 10.84
N LEU A 306 15.71 8.57 10.64
CA LEU A 306 16.23 7.22 10.42
C LEU A 306 17.08 7.12 9.15
N LEU A 307 16.67 7.79 8.06
CA LEU A 307 17.47 7.88 6.84
C LEU A 307 18.78 8.63 7.06
N LEU A 308 18.76 9.76 7.78
CA LEU A 308 19.97 10.51 8.09
C LEU A 308 20.95 9.65 8.91
N ILE A 309 20.47 8.94 9.93
CA ILE A 309 21.29 8.01 10.69
C ILE A 309 21.89 6.96 9.77
N SER A 310 21.09 6.34 8.89
CA SER A 310 21.53 5.33 7.96
C SER A 310 22.61 5.84 6.98
N VAL A 311 22.39 7.02 6.40
CA VAL A 311 23.32 7.61 5.42
C VAL A 311 24.66 8.02 6.05
N LEU A 312 24.63 8.46 7.30
CA LEU A 312 25.83 8.95 8.02
C LEU A 312 26.58 7.86 8.80
N SER A 313 26.02 6.65 8.88
CA SER A 313 26.59 5.54 9.67
C SER A 313 27.11 4.42 8.78
N LYS A 314 27.78 3.43 9.41
CA LYS A 314 28.25 2.18 8.80
C LYS A 314 27.78 0.98 9.62
N GLY A 315 27.92 -0.20 9.05
CA GLY A 315 27.59 -1.45 9.73
C GLY A 315 26.12 -1.54 10.13
N PRO A 316 25.81 -2.20 11.26
CA PRO A 316 24.43 -2.35 11.75
C PRO A 316 23.70 -1.03 11.98
N MET A 317 24.43 0.04 12.36
CA MET A 317 23.86 1.37 12.56
C MET A 317 23.38 2.02 11.26
N ALA A 318 23.86 1.58 10.11
CA ALA A 318 23.33 2.01 8.83
C ALA A 318 22.09 1.17 8.42
N LEU A 319 22.08 -0.13 8.74
CA LEU A 319 21.02 -1.04 8.31
C LEU A 319 19.77 -0.95 9.18
N TYR A 320 19.89 -1.02 10.51
CA TYR A 320 18.73 -1.15 11.39
C TYR A 320 17.74 0.01 11.28
N PRO A 321 18.16 1.29 11.15
CA PRO A 321 17.22 2.38 10.90
C PRO A 321 16.41 2.21 9.62
N ILE A 322 17.03 1.71 8.52
CA ILE A 322 16.29 1.44 7.27
C ILE A 322 15.19 0.40 7.49
N LEU A 323 15.48 -0.65 8.23
CA LEU A 323 14.47 -1.66 8.57
C LEU A 323 13.35 -1.08 9.42
N GLY A 324 13.68 -0.17 10.35
CA GLY A 324 12.71 0.58 11.16
C GLY A 324 11.77 1.46 10.34
N ILE A 325 12.23 1.99 9.20
CA ILE A 325 11.39 2.79 8.28
C ILE A 325 10.14 2.04 7.85
N GLY A 326 10.20 0.71 7.71
CA GLY A 326 9.02 -0.11 7.38
C GLY A 326 7.84 0.13 8.33
N LEU A 327 8.11 0.22 9.65
CA LEU A 327 7.10 0.54 10.68
C LEU A 327 6.49 1.92 10.49
N PHE A 328 7.30 2.93 10.13
CA PHE A 328 6.84 4.31 9.98
C PHE A 328 6.27 4.61 8.58
N ASN A 329 6.54 3.76 7.59
CA ASN A 329 5.85 3.79 6.29
C ASN A 329 4.38 3.34 6.38
N SER A 330 4.06 2.53 7.36
CA SER A 330 2.83 1.75 7.46
C SER A 330 1.54 2.53 7.22
N ILE A 331 1.40 3.70 7.87
CA ILE A 331 0.15 4.51 7.83
C ILE A 331 0.14 5.55 6.70
N MET A 332 1.27 5.74 5.99
CA MET A 332 1.39 6.89 5.09
C MET A 332 0.37 6.83 3.95
N PHE A 333 0.21 5.67 3.29
CA PHE A 333 -0.80 5.53 2.24
C PHE A 333 -2.18 5.91 2.76
N SER A 334 -2.63 5.27 3.83
CA SER A 334 -3.98 5.44 4.37
C SER A 334 -4.23 6.87 4.82
N ASN A 335 -3.27 7.49 5.50
CA ASN A 335 -3.44 8.84 6.02
C ASN A 335 -3.36 9.89 4.90
N ILE A 336 -2.43 9.75 3.94
CA ILE A 336 -2.38 10.65 2.78
C ILE A 336 -3.68 10.53 1.99
N TYR A 337 -4.14 9.30 1.74
CA TYR A 337 -5.36 9.05 0.98
C TYR A 337 -6.58 9.69 1.65
N THR A 338 -6.82 9.39 2.94
CA THR A 338 -7.99 9.91 3.68
C THR A 338 -7.98 11.43 3.82
N LEU A 339 -6.81 12.03 4.09
CA LEU A 339 -6.66 13.48 4.14
C LEU A 339 -6.89 14.13 2.76
N ALA A 340 -6.47 13.47 1.69
CA ALA A 340 -6.61 13.98 0.34
C ALA A 340 -8.06 13.94 -0.17
N ILE A 341 -8.86 12.94 0.26
CA ILE A 341 -10.27 12.82 -0.17
C ILE A 341 -11.26 13.46 0.81
N SER A 342 -10.80 13.94 1.98
CA SER A 342 -11.67 14.57 2.99
C SER A 342 -12.41 15.75 2.39
N GLY A 343 -13.73 15.84 2.63
CA GLY A 343 -14.57 16.94 2.16
C GLY A 343 -14.78 17.04 0.64
N LEU A 344 -14.39 16.00 -0.15
CA LEU A 344 -14.62 15.99 -1.60
C LEU A 344 -16.08 15.73 -1.98
N GLY A 345 -16.91 15.21 -1.08
CA GLY A 345 -18.31 14.89 -1.35
C GLY A 345 -18.47 14.01 -2.59
N LYS A 346 -19.23 14.45 -3.58
CA LYS A 346 -19.48 13.73 -4.84
C LYS A 346 -18.23 13.44 -5.69
N TYR A 347 -17.10 14.08 -5.41
CA TYR A 347 -15.85 13.89 -6.16
C TYR A 347 -14.90 12.85 -5.56
N VAL A 348 -15.32 12.11 -4.52
CA VAL A 348 -14.47 11.12 -3.83
C VAL A 348 -13.89 10.08 -4.81
N SER A 349 -14.72 9.49 -5.68
CA SER A 349 -14.25 8.47 -6.64
C SER A 349 -13.32 9.07 -7.70
N GLN A 350 -13.59 10.31 -8.16
CA GLN A 350 -12.69 11.02 -9.07
C GLN A 350 -11.36 11.34 -8.39
N GLY A 351 -11.39 11.81 -7.14
CA GLY A 351 -10.20 12.04 -6.33
C GLY A 351 -9.41 10.75 -6.09
N SER A 352 -10.12 9.66 -5.77
CA SER A 352 -9.51 8.32 -5.62
C SER A 352 -8.77 7.90 -6.88
N SER A 353 -9.36 8.04 -8.07
CA SER A 353 -8.69 7.67 -9.32
C SER A 353 -7.38 8.43 -9.55
N LEU A 354 -7.34 9.71 -9.20
CA LEU A 354 -6.11 10.52 -9.30
C LEU A 354 -5.04 10.08 -8.29
N LEU A 355 -5.45 9.71 -7.06
CA LEU A 355 -4.53 9.19 -6.04
C LEU A 355 -3.97 7.82 -6.44
N ILE A 356 -4.79 6.95 -7.02
CA ILE A 356 -4.35 5.63 -7.50
C ILE A 356 -3.45 5.75 -8.74
N MET A 357 -3.70 6.73 -9.62
CA MET A 357 -2.79 7.05 -10.72
C MET A 357 -1.38 7.40 -10.21
N ALA A 358 -1.28 8.08 -9.07
CA ALA A 358 -0.01 8.49 -8.46
C ALA A 358 0.83 7.31 -7.92
N ILE A 359 0.26 6.10 -7.78
CA ILE A 359 1.00 4.86 -7.44
C ILE A 359 2.14 4.59 -8.47
N LEU A 360 2.08 5.21 -9.65
CA LEU A 360 3.17 5.21 -10.64
C LEU A 360 4.53 5.64 -10.05
N GLY A 361 4.52 6.40 -8.95
CA GLY A 361 5.74 6.73 -8.19
C GLY A 361 6.60 5.51 -7.85
N GLY A 362 5.96 4.35 -7.59
CA GLY A 362 6.62 3.07 -7.35
C GLY A 362 7.34 2.45 -8.56
N ALA A 363 7.14 2.98 -9.77
CA ALA A 363 7.93 2.63 -10.95
C ALA A 363 9.03 3.67 -11.22
N ILE A 364 8.70 4.95 -11.11
CA ILE A 364 9.60 6.05 -11.53
C ILE A 364 10.70 6.31 -10.50
N LEU A 365 10.35 6.45 -9.23
CA LEU A 365 11.31 6.86 -8.19
C LEU A 365 12.35 5.77 -7.88
N PRO A 366 12.03 4.45 -7.83
CA PRO A 366 13.03 3.41 -7.68
C PRO A 366 14.02 3.36 -8.85
N MET A 367 13.56 3.63 -10.08
CA MET A 367 14.45 3.72 -11.24
C MET A 367 15.39 4.93 -11.13
N LEU A 368 14.86 6.09 -10.75
CA LEU A 368 15.67 7.28 -10.48
C LEU A 368 16.70 7.02 -9.37
N GLN A 369 16.26 6.37 -8.27
CA GLN A 369 17.13 6.03 -7.15
C GLN A 369 18.21 5.01 -7.57
N GLY A 370 17.87 4.02 -8.40
CA GLY A 370 18.81 3.05 -8.94
C GLY A 370 19.89 3.72 -9.80
N THR A 371 19.49 4.58 -10.74
CA THR A 371 20.43 5.37 -11.55
C THR A 371 21.35 6.24 -10.69
N LEU A 372 20.81 6.82 -9.63
CA LEU A 372 21.61 7.61 -8.70
C LEU A 372 22.54 6.71 -7.86
N ALA A 373 22.08 5.52 -7.49
CA ALA A 373 22.90 4.53 -6.77
C ALA A 373 24.13 4.08 -7.58
N ASP A 374 23.98 3.97 -8.90
CA ASP A 374 25.10 3.64 -9.81
C ASP A 374 26.15 4.76 -9.86
N SER A 375 25.77 6.01 -9.67
CA SER A 375 26.65 7.18 -9.76
C SER A 375 27.27 7.61 -8.43
N ILE A 376 26.50 7.61 -7.34
CA ILE A 376 26.96 8.10 -6.02
C ILE A 376 26.95 7.02 -4.91
N GLY A 377 26.61 5.80 -5.27
CA GLY A 377 26.48 4.66 -4.35
C GLY A 377 25.09 4.53 -3.73
N ILE A 378 24.74 3.29 -3.34
CA ILE A 378 23.39 2.94 -2.82
C ILE A 378 23.04 3.77 -1.58
N GLN A 379 23.96 3.91 -0.65
CA GLN A 379 23.72 4.62 0.61
C GLN A 379 23.35 6.09 0.38
N ASN A 380 24.09 6.79 -0.49
CA ASN A 380 23.83 8.18 -0.82
C ASN A 380 22.54 8.35 -1.66
N SER A 381 22.13 7.33 -2.42
CA SER A 381 20.90 7.36 -3.20
C SER A 381 19.65 7.43 -2.35
N PHE A 382 19.73 7.13 -1.05
CA PHE A 382 18.63 7.32 -0.10
C PHE A 382 18.20 8.78 0.10
N ILE A 383 18.91 9.76 -0.50
CA ILE A 383 18.43 11.14 -0.62
C ILE A 383 17.09 11.22 -1.36
N VAL A 384 16.82 10.31 -2.30
CA VAL A 384 15.55 10.27 -3.06
C VAL A 384 14.35 10.01 -2.12
N PRO A 385 14.30 8.88 -1.35
CA PRO A 385 13.25 8.71 -0.36
C PRO A 385 13.27 9.79 0.74
N GLY A 386 14.42 10.35 1.08
CA GLY A 386 14.52 11.47 2.01
C GLY A 386 13.75 12.70 1.55
N ALA A 387 13.91 13.09 0.29
CA ALA A 387 13.15 14.18 -0.32
C ALA A 387 11.64 13.87 -0.36
N CYS A 388 11.28 12.61 -0.62
CA CYS A 388 9.89 12.16 -0.59
C CYS A 388 9.27 12.31 0.81
N TYR A 389 9.96 11.87 1.86
CA TYR A 389 9.45 12.03 3.23
C TYR A 389 9.37 13.50 3.67
N LEU A 390 10.29 14.35 3.20
CA LEU A 390 10.19 15.79 3.44
C LEU A 390 8.92 16.37 2.82
N TYR A 391 8.59 15.98 1.60
CA TYR A 391 7.34 16.40 0.98
C TYR A 391 6.09 15.89 1.74
N ILE A 392 6.10 14.63 2.18
CA ILE A 392 5.01 14.04 2.96
C ILE A 392 4.83 14.79 4.30
N LEU A 393 5.92 15.17 4.95
CA LEU A 393 5.90 16.00 6.16
C LEU A 393 5.22 17.34 5.90
N ILE A 394 5.59 18.04 4.81
CA ILE A 394 4.99 19.32 4.41
C ILE A 394 3.49 19.14 4.13
N PHE A 395 3.10 18.08 3.42
CA PHE A 395 1.69 17.76 3.17
C PHE A 395 0.91 17.53 4.48
N GLY A 396 1.45 16.69 5.38
CA GLY A 396 0.83 16.43 6.67
C GLY A 396 0.67 17.71 7.51
N TRP A 397 1.70 18.56 7.54
CA TRP A 397 1.66 19.87 8.22
C TRP A 397 0.63 20.82 7.61
N TYR A 398 0.52 20.86 6.29
CA TYR A 398 -0.52 21.63 5.60
C TYR A 398 -1.92 21.15 6.01
N CYS A 399 -2.16 19.83 6.00
CA CYS A 399 -3.45 19.26 6.39
C CYS A 399 -3.78 19.52 7.87
N MET A 400 -2.81 19.44 8.77
CA MET A 400 -2.99 19.71 10.19
C MET A 400 -3.50 21.14 10.47
N ASN A 401 -3.12 22.10 9.64
CA ASN A 401 -3.45 23.51 9.84
C ASN A 401 -4.64 24.01 9.01
N ARG A 402 -5.07 23.25 7.97
CA ARG A 402 -6.03 23.76 6.97
C ARG A 402 -7.19 22.83 6.68
N VAL A 403 -7.05 21.54 6.93
CA VAL A 403 -8.11 20.56 6.68
C VAL A 403 -8.86 20.35 7.99
N GLN A 404 -9.96 21.09 8.19
CA GLN A 404 -10.95 20.71 9.18
C GLN A 404 -11.70 19.51 8.62
N VAL A 405 -11.72 18.42 9.36
CA VAL A 405 -12.61 17.28 9.10
C VAL A 405 -14.03 17.79 9.40
N SER A 406 -14.68 18.37 8.41
CA SER A 406 -16.06 18.82 8.51
C SER A 406 -16.94 17.74 7.91
N ALA A 407 -17.81 17.15 8.72
CA ALA A 407 -18.86 16.26 8.24
C ALA A 407 -19.71 17.01 7.20
N ASP A 408 -19.66 16.59 5.93
CA ASP A 408 -20.56 17.07 4.89
C ASP A 408 -21.92 16.36 5.08
N PRO A 409 -23.01 17.07 5.42
CA PRO A 409 -24.33 16.47 5.64
C PRO A 409 -24.95 15.86 4.38
N SER A 410 -24.34 16.05 3.20
CA SER A 410 -24.94 15.67 1.91
C SER A 410 -24.75 14.18 1.54
N VAL A 411 -23.91 13.43 2.27
CA VAL A 411 -23.74 11.98 2.05
C VAL A 411 -24.61 11.21 3.03
N ARG A 412 -25.82 10.82 2.62
CA ARG A 412 -26.71 9.99 3.43
C ARG A 412 -26.47 8.50 3.15
N MET A 413 -26.33 7.71 4.23
CA MET A 413 -26.45 6.25 4.14
C MET A 413 -27.92 5.87 3.92
N ASN A 414 -28.22 5.19 2.81
CA ASN A 414 -29.49 4.53 2.61
C ASN A 414 -29.36 3.08 3.12
N HIS A 415 -30.12 2.78 4.16
CA HIS A 415 -30.21 1.45 4.78
C HIS A 415 -31.07 0.49 3.95
#